data_72d5ae9214aa776aa0bc84e3420c9f1c
#
_entry.id   72d5ae9214aa776aa0bc84e3420c9f1c
#
_cell.length_a   1.000
_cell.length_b   1.000
_cell.length_c   1.000
_cell.angle_alpha   90.00
_cell.angle_beta   90.00
_cell.angle_gamma   90.00
#
_symmetry.space_group_name_H-M   'P 1'
#
loop_
_entity.id
_entity.type
_entity.pdbx_description
1 polymer ?
#
loop_
_entity_poly.entity_id
_entity_poly.type
_entity_poly.pdbx_seq_one_letter_code
_entity_poly.pdbx_strand_id
1 'polypeptide(L)'
;MTQQEVFDLLNGSLIDKQIGYDDLWEFCRSHGLEMFSGETRYCIISKDWDFVLKISRFDNVRDDYNAIEFANYENACKLGIEKIFLKMWKFGTLDCGLDIYAQVRYSFSHSNIDNKKERKMRKQTDKIRSCKIYRKSHENAYDGYRISNEWYARAYQIYGKQFMRKFERFTRDKRIGDLHDSNVGYLGKMPIILDFAGYHG
;
A
#
# COMPACT_ATOMS: atom_id res chain seq x y z
N MET A 1 -14.76 -14.45 -11.98
CA MET A 1 -13.46 -14.92 -12.51
C MET A 1 -12.58 -15.30 -11.31
N THR A 2 -12.09 -16.53 -11.29
CA THR A 2 -11.19 -17.04 -10.24
C THR A 2 -9.78 -16.44 -10.39
N GLN A 3 -8.95 -16.52 -9.33
CA GLN A 3 -7.55 -16.06 -9.38
C GLN A 3 -6.77 -16.81 -10.47
N GLN A 4 -6.99 -18.11 -10.62
CA GLN A 4 -6.32 -18.95 -11.63
C GLN A 4 -6.75 -18.56 -13.05
N GLU A 5 -8.03 -18.33 -13.29
CA GLU A 5 -8.51 -17.88 -14.61
C GLU A 5 -7.87 -16.56 -15.03
N VAL A 6 -7.68 -15.61 -14.09
CA VAL A 6 -7.00 -14.34 -14.39
C VAL A 6 -5.54 -14.58 -14.72
N PHE A 7 -4.88 -15.43 -13.96
CA PHE A 7 -3.47 -15.76 -14.18
C PHE A 7 -3.26 -16.40 -15.55
N ASP A 8 -4.10 -17.38 -15.90
CA ASP A 8 -4.03 -18.09 -17.16
C ASP A 8 -4.30 -17.15 -18.35
N LEU A 9 -5.27 -16.24 -18.18
CA LEU A 9 -5.57 -15.22 -19.20
C LEU A 9 -4.44 -14.22 -19.38
N LEU A 10 -3.83 -13.74 -18.28
CA LEU A 10 -2.66 -12.86 -18.36
C LEU A 10 -1.50 -13.58 -19.03
N ASN A 11 -1.25 -14.83 -18.68
CA ASN A 11 -0.22 -15.65 -19.29
C ASN A 11 -0.46 -15.85 -20.79
N GLY A 12 -1.68 -16.21 -21.20
CA GLY A 12 -2.04 -16.41 -22.60
C GLY A 12 -1.97 -15.15 -23.46
N SER A 13 -2.22 -13.97 -22.87
CA SER A 13 -2.27 -12.70 -23.61
C SER A 13 -0.94 -11.95 -23.66
N LEU A 14 0.01 -12.26 -22.77
CA LEU A 14 1.20 -11.46 -22.53
C LEU A 14 2.51 -12.21 -22.78
N ILE A 15 2.42 -13.38 -23.45
CA ILE A 15 3.52 -14.37 -23.58
C ILE A 15 4.81 -13.81 -24.20
N ASP A 16 4.78 -12.79 -25.03
CA ASP A 16 5.97 -12.28 -25.73
C ASP A 16 6.07 -10.75 -25.77
N LYS A 17 5.31 -10.06 -24.93
CA LYS A 17 5.22 -8.60 -25.04
C LYS A 17 5.78 -7.90 -23.82
N GLN A 18 6.61 -6.93 -24.06
CA GLN A 18 6.71 -5.80 -23.15
C GLN A 18 5.29 -5.23 -23.00
N ILE A 19 4.67 -5.45 -21.85
CA ILE A 19 3.27 -5.09 -21.60
C ILE A 19 3.12 -3.58 -21.72
N GLY A 20 2.67 -3.13 -22.87
CA GLY A 20 2.30 -1.75 -23.11
C GLY A 20 1.01 -1.39 -22.36
N TYR A 21 0.81 -0.10 -22.10
CA TYR A 21 -0.43 0.41 -21.50
C TYR A 21 -1.67 -0.01 -22.30
N ASP A 22 -1.62 0.15 -23.63
CA ASP A 22 -2.77 -0.08 -24.51
C ASP A 22 -3.16 -1.55 -24.56
N ASP A 23 -2.19 -2.46 -24.64
CA ASP A 23 -2.43 -3.91 -24.63
C ASP A 23 -3.10 -4.36 -23.33
N LEU A 24 -2.59 -3.88 -22.21
CA LEU A 24 -3.15 -4.23 -20.89
C LEU A 24 -4.52 -3.60 -20.66
N TRP A 25 -4.72 -2.37 -21.15
CA TRP A 25 -6.01 -1.69 -21.06
C TRP A 25 -7.08 -2.40 -21.89
N GLU A 26 -6.75 -2.81 -23.13
CA GLU A 26 -7.68 -3.54 -23.97
C GLU A 26 -8.00 -4.92 -23.41
N PHE A 27 -7.00 -5.61 -22.87
CA PHE A 27 -7.19 -6.85 -22.13
C PHE A 27 -8.18 -6.64 -20.97
N CYS A 28 -7.98 -5.66 -20.12
CA CYS A 28 -8.86 -5.38 -19.00
C CYS A 28 -10.29 -5.08 -19.46
N ARG A 29 -10.44 -4.24 -20.48
CA ARG A 29 -11.74 -3.86 -21.04
C ARG A 29 -12.50 -5.06 -21.60
N SER A 30 -11.83 -5.93 -22.34
CA SER A 30 -12.45 -7.11 -22.96
C SER A 30 -12.92 -8.16 -21.94
N HIS A 31 -12.31 -8.17 -20.73
CA HIS A 31 -12.65 -9.10 -19.65
C HIS A 31 -13.44 -8.47 -18.50
N GLY A 32 -13.93 -7.24 -18.66
CA GLY A 32 -14.72 -6.54 -17.64
C GLY A 32 -13.95 -6.20 -16.38
N LEU A 33 -12.62 -6.03 -16.51
CA LEU A 33 -11.72 -5.58 -15.45
C LEU A 33 -11.54 -4.06 -15.53
N GLU A 34 -11.21 -3.44 -14.41
CA GLU A 34 -10.83 -2.03 -14.34
C GLU A 34 -9.33 -1.93 -14.15
N MET A 35 -8.69 -1.01 -14.88
CA MET A 35 -7.26 -0.75 -14.78
C MET A 35 -6.99 0.70 -14.37
N PHE A 36 -6.07 0.87 -13.44
CA PHE A 36 -5.53 2.16 -13.01
C PHE A 36 -4.03 2.19 -13.30
N SER A 37 -3.57 3.28 -13.88
CA SER A 37 -2.15 3.51 -14.15
C SER A 37 -1.58 4.49 -13.13
N GLY A 38 -0.58 4.02 -12.38
CA GLY A 38 0.30 4.87 -11.59
C GLY A 38 1.58 5.22 -12.36
N GLU A 39 2.50 5.91 -11.69
CA GLU A 39 3.79 6.29 -12.26
C GLU A 39 4.68 5.07 -12.54
N THR A 40 4.68 4.09 -11.64
CA THR A 40 5.59 2.93 -11.67
C THR A 40 4.90 1.61 -11.93
N ARG A 41 3.58 1.55 -11.88
CA ARG A 41 2.81 0.30 -11.91
C ARG A 41 1.40 0.46 -12.46
N TYR A 42 0.86 -0.66 -12.91
CA TYR A 42 -0.56 -0.82 -13.22
C TYR A 42 -1.24 -1.56 -12.07
N CYS A 43 -2.46 -1.15 -11.75
CA CYS A 43 -3.33 -1.79 -10.79
C CYS A 43 -4.58 -2.29 -11.49
N ILE A 44 -4.88 -3.59 -11.38
CA ILE A 44 -6.06 -4.20 -11.98
C ILE A 44 -7.01 -4.66 -10.88
N ILE A 45 -8.27 -4.35 -11.03
CA ILE A 45 -9.33 -4.77 -10.11
C ILE A 45 -10.50 -5.39 -10.87
N SER A 46 -11.23 -6.25 -10.17
CA SER A 46 -12.58 -6.70 -10.56
C SER A 46 -13.58 -6.30 -9.49
N LYS A 47 -14.84 -6.21 -9.86
CA LYS A 47 -15.93 -5.97 -8.89
C LYS A 47 -16.02 -7.07 -7.83
N ASP A 48 -15.67 -8.29 -8.22
CA ASP A 48 -15.80 -9.49 -7.39
C ASP A 48 -14.55 -9.81 -6.56
N TRP A 49 -13.49 -9.00 -6.70
CA TRP A 49 -12.24 -9.24 -5.97
C TRP A 49 -12.14 -8.38 -4.72
N ASP A 50 -11.64 -8.98 -3.65
CA ASP A 50 -11.24 -8.31 -2.41
C ASP A 50 -9.75 -7.88 -2.42
N PHE A 51 -9.09 -8.00 -3.58
CA PHE A 51 -7.69 -7.65 -3.80
C PHE A 51 -7.51 -6.82 -5.08
N VAL A 52 -6.32 -6.24 -5.21
CA VAL A 52 -5.82 -5.52 -6.38
C VAL A 52 -4.63 -6.28 -6.90
N LEU A 53 -4.56 -6.54 -8.21
CA LEU A 53 -3.33 -7.00 -8.85
C LEU A 53 -2.42 -5.81 -9.17
N LYS A 54 -1.14 -5.96 -8.90
CA LYS A 54 -0.10 -4.98 -9.17
C LYS A 54 0.89 -5.55 -10.18
N ILE A 55 1.03 -4.86 -11.30
CA ILE A 55 1.94 -5.22 -12.39
C ILE A 55 2.91 -4.04 -12.59
N SER A 56 4.21 -4.30 -12.58
CA SER A 56 5.23 -3.27 -12.79
C SER A 56 5.19 -2.76 -14.23
N ARG A 57 5.42 -1.45 -14.42
CA ARG A 57 5.63 -0.85 -15.73
C ARG A 57 7.06 -1.13 -16.18
N PHE A 58 7.24 -1.55 -17.43
CA PHE A 58 8.55 -1.88 -17.99
C PHE A 58 9.11 -0.76 -18.88
N ASP A 59 8.22 0.14 -19.30
CA ASP A 59 8.56 1.18 -20.28
C ASP A 59 9.43 2.31 -19.71
N ASN A 60 9.45 2.49 -18.37
CA ASN A 60 10.11 3.65 -17.74
C ASN A 60 10.85 3.36 -16.43
N VAL A 61 10.91 2.12 -15.94
CA VAL A 61 11.36 1.88 -14.56
C VAL A 61 12.51 0.90 -14.50
N ARG A 62 13.63 1.32 -13.90
CA ARG A 62 14.82 0.48 -13.68
C ARG A 62 14.59 -0.59 -12.62
N ASP A 63 13.66 -0.35 -11.69
CA ASP A 63 13.44 -1.19 -10.52
C ASP A 63 12.01 -1.74 -10.50
N ASP A 64 11.85 -3.01 -10.12
CA ASP A 64 10.54 -3.60 -9.84
C ASP A 64 10.03 -3.12 -8.47
N TYR A 65 9.30 -2.01 -8.47
CA TYR A 65 8.71 -1.42 -7.27
C TYR A 65 7.73 -2.35 -6.54
N ASN A 66 7.09 -3.28 -7.26
CA ASN A 66 6.21 -4.26 -6.61
C ASN A 66 7.02 -5.31 -5.85
N ALA A 67 8.15 -5.75 -6.41
CA ALA A 67 9.07 -6.66 -5.71
C ALA A 67 9.67 -5.98 -4.47
N ILE A 68 10.06 -4.70 -4.57
CA ILE A 68 10.57 -3.91 -3.44
C ILE A 68 9.49 -3.77 -2.36
N GLU A 69 8.27 -3.42 -2.74
CA GLU A 69 7.14 -3.30 -1.81
C GLU A 69 6.84 -4.62 -1.10
N PHE A 70 6.85 -5.73 -1.85
CA PHE A 70 6.64 -7.05 -1.29
C PHE A 70 7.76 -7.46 -0.33
N ALA A 71 9.02 -7.23 -0.69
CA ALA A 71 10.16 -7.47 0.19
C ALA A 71 10.08 -6.62 1.48
N ASN A 72 9.61 -5.38 1.38
CA ASN A 72 9.35 -4.54 2.53
C ASN A 72 8.23 -5.13 3.40
N TYR A 73 7.15 -5.65 2.80
CA TYR A 73 6.08 -6.32 3.55
C TYR A 73 6.58 -7.55 4.30
N GLU A 74 7.37 -8.42 3.65
CA GLU A 74 7.96 -9.59 4.31
C GLU A 74 8.88 -9.20 5.48
N ASN A 75 9.67 -8.15 5.31
CA ASN A 75 10.51 -7.64 6.39
C ASN A 75 9.68 -7.04 7.53
N ALA A 76 8.58 -6.37 7.23
CA ALA A 76 7.64 -5.89 8.24
C ALA A 76 7.00 -7.04 9.03
N CYS A 77 6.67 -8.16 8.35
CA CYS A 77 6.19 -9.39 9.01
C CYS A 77 7.23 -9.95 10.00
N LYS A 78 8.50 -10.05 9.57
CA LYS A 78 9.60 -10.52 10.43
C LYS A 78 9.79 -9.64 11.67
N LEU A 79 9.49 -8.36 11.57
CA LEU A 79 9.59 -7.39 12.68
C LEU A 79 8.33 -7.32 13.54
N GLY A 80 7.23 -7.96 13.12
CA GLY A 80 5.92 -7.90 13.79
C GLY A 80 5.26 -6.53 13.70
N ILE A 81 5.45 -5.84 12.58
CA ILE A 81 4.84 -4.53 12.29
C ILE A 81 3.96 -4.55 11.02
N GLU A 82 3.68 -5.71 10.48
CA GLU A 82 2.88 -5.90 9.25
C GLU A 82 1.47 -5.31 9.34
N LYS A 83 0.92 -5.20 10.55
CA LYS A 83 -0.46 -4.72 10.80
C LYS A 83 -0.72 -3.28 10.33
N ILE A 84 0.34 -2.49 10.14
CA ILE A 84 0.21 -1.11 9.66
C ILE A 84 0.22 -1.04 8.12
N PHE A 85 0.56 -2.13 7.44
CA PHE A 85 0.61 -2.23 5.99
C PHE A 85 -0.57 -3.05 5.47
N LEU A 86 -1.07 -2.73 4.28
CA LEU A 86 -1.99 -3.63 3.60
C LEU A 86 -1.28 -4.94 3.27
N LYS A 87 -1.96 -6.05 3.56
CA LYS A 87 -1.43 -7.38 3.25
C LYS A 87 -1.16 -7.50 1.76
N MET A 88 0.03 -7.95 1.43
CA MET A 88 0.51 -8.17 0.08
C MET A 88 1.07 -9.59 -0.05
N TRP A 89 0.96 -10.18 -1.25
CA TRP A 89 1.55 -11.48 -1.55
C TRP A 89 1.95 -11.57 -3.01
N LYS A 90 2.90 -12.44 -3.31
CA LYS A 90 3.21 -12.78 -4.69
C LYS A 90 2.05 -13.62 -5.25
N PHE A 91 1.43 -13.14 -6.31
CA PHE A 91 0.30 -13.81 -6.95
C PHE A 91 0.77 -14.94 -7.85
N GLY A 92 1.82 -14.70 -8.62
CA GLY A 92 2.45 -15.67 -9.51
C GLY A 92 3.59 -15.06 -10.32
N THR A 93 4.21 -15.89 -11.16
CA THR A 93 5.20 -15.45 -12.15
C THR A 93 4.69 -15.89 -13.52
N LEU A 94 4.51 -14.96 -14.45
CA LEU A 94 4.13 -15.27 -15.83
C LEU A 94 5.25 -16.00 -16.55
N ASP A 95 4.91 -16.68 -17.66
CA ASP A 95 5.89 -17.44 -18.48
C ASP A 95 7.00 -16.56 -19.06
N CYS A 96 6.72 -15.26 -19.24
CA CYS A 96 7.73 -14.26 -19.63
C CYS A 96 8.69 -13.87 -18.49
N GLY A 97 8.55 -14.46 -17.30
CA GLY A 97 9.37 -14.18 -16.12
C GLY A 97 8.90 -12.99 -15.26
N LEU A 98 7.77 -12.37 -15.60
CA LEU A 98 7.22 -11.25 -14.85
C LEU A 98 6.52 -11.71 -13.59
N ASP A 99 6.92 -11.15 -12.46
CA ASP A 99 6.23 -11.36 -11.18
C ASP A 99 4.99 -10.44 -11.07
N ILE A 100 3.87 -11.06 -10.73
CA ILE A 100 2.62 -10.36 -10.42
C ILE A 100 2.38 -10.44 -8.91
N TYR A 101 2.01 -9.32 -8.34
CA TYR A 101 1.70 -9.21 -6.91
C TYR A 101 0.23 -8.87 -6.71
N ALA A 102 -0.30 -9.28 -5.57
CA ALA A 102 -1.63 -8.90 -5.14
C ALA A 102 -1.56 -8.21 -3.77
N GLN A 103 -2.47 -7.28 -3.55
CA GLN A 103 -2.64 -6.58 -2.30
C GLN A 103 -4.12 -6.53 -1.93
N VAL A 104 -4.45 -6.64 -0.66
CA VAL A 104 -5.84 -6.48 -0.19
C VAL A 104 -6.41 -5.18 -0.72
N ARG A 105 -7.61 -5.26 -1.29
CA ARG A 105 -8.31 -4.09 -1.84
C ARG A 105 -8.69 -3.14 -0.72
N TYR A 106 -8.28 -1.90 -0.86
CA TYR A 106 -8.72 -0.82 -0.02
C TYR A 106 -9.86 -0.07 -0.71
N SER A 107 -11.02 -0.03 -0.10
CA SER A 107 -12.10 0.85 -0.54
C SER A 107 -12.15 2.05 0.40
N PHE A 108 -12.09 3.25 -0.16
CA PHE A 108 -12.42 4.48 0.56
C PHE A 108 -13.90 4.43 0.95
N SER A 109 -14.25 3.72 2.01
CA SER A 109 -15.51 4.00 2.64
C SER A 109 -15.28 5.29 3.47
N HIS A 110 -15.78 6.41 2.99
CA HIS A 110 -16.17 7.48 3.89
C HIS A 110 -17.26 6.90 4.80
N SER A 111 -16.84 6.08 5.77
CA SER A 111 -17.77 5.59 6.76
C SER A 111 -18.35 6.83 7.44
N ASN A 112 -19.66 6.92 7.45
CA ASN A 112 -20.41 7.84 8.29
C ASN A 112 -19.99 7.60 9.74
N ILE A 113 -18.85 8.19 10.12
CA ILE A 113 -18.37 8.13 11.49
C ILE A 113 -19.34 9.02 12.27
N ASP A 114 -20.15 8.41 13.12
CA ASP A 114 -21.05 9.07 14.06
C ASP A 114 -20.29 10.26 14.70
N ASN A 115 -20.80 11.48 14.52
CA ASN A 115 -20.21 12.74 14.97
C ASN A 115 -19.74 12.71 16.45
N LYS A 116 -20.40 11.92 17.30
CA LYS A 116 -20.04 11.76 18.71
C LYS A 116 -18.76 10.92 18.89
N LYS A 117 -18.59 9.87 18.07
CA LYS A 117 -17.38 9.04 18.06
C LYS A 117 -16.20 9.83 17.50
N GLU A 118 -16.43 10.59 16.45
CA GLU A 118 -15.41 11.46 15.85
C GLU A 118 -14.90 12.52 16.84
N ARG A 119 -15.80 13.23 17.55
CA ARG A 119 -15.42 14.19 18.61
C ARG A 119 -14.58 13.56 19.72
N LYS A 120 -14.94 12.32 20.14
CA LYS A 120 -14.18 11.59 21.14
C LYS A 120 -12.79 11.21 20.60
N MET A 121 -12.71 10.79 19.35
CA MET A 121 -11.46 10.45 18.68
C MET A 121 -10.55 11.68 18.53
N ARG A 122 -11.09 12.83 18.10
CA ARG A 122 -10.32 14.09 18.00
C ARG A 122 -9.72 14.49 19.34
N LYS A 123 -10.51 14.50 20.41
CA LYS A 123 -10.01 14.80 21.78
C LYS A 123 -8.87 13.87 22.21
N GLN A 124 -8.96 12.57 21.89
CA GLN A 124 -7.90 11.61 22.18
C GLN A 124 -6.65 11.85 21.33
N THR A 125 -6.83 12.18 20.05
CA THR A 125 -5.75 12.51 19.13
C THR A 125 -5.02 13.77 19.57
N ASP A 126 -5.73 14.82 19.96
CA ASP A 126 -5.14 16.05 20.47
C ASP A 126 -4.32 15.81 21.75
N LYS A 127 -4.81 14.94 22.62
CA LYS A 127 -4.10 14.53 23.82
C LYS A 127 -2.78 13.80 23.51
N ILE A 128 -2.77 12.96 22.47
CA ILE A 128 -1.57 12.28 22.00
C ILE A 128 -0.60 13.26 21.34
N ARG A 129 -1.10 14.16 20.48
CA ARG A 129 -0.30 15.20 19.81
C ARG A 129 0.37 16.14 20.83
N SER A 130 -0.26 16.41 21.95
CA SER A 130 0.34 17.19 23.04
C SER A 130 1.37 16.42 23.86
N CYS A 131 1.48 15.10 23.71
CA CYS A 131 2.41 14.27 24.45
C CYS A 131 3.86 14.53 23.97
N LYS A 132 4.76 14.81 24.94
CA LYS A 132 6.17 15.07 24.68
C LYS A 132 6.86 13.94 23.88
N ILE A 133 6.48 12.69 24.13
CA ILE A 133 7.04 11.51 23.47
C ILE A 133 6.61 11.46 22.00
N TYR A 134 5.31 11.71 21.75
CA TYR A 134 4.80 11.77 20.37
C TYR A 134 5.52 12.86 19.57
N ARG A 135 5.58 14.09 20.09
CA ARG A 135 6.28 15.20 19.42
C ARG A 135 7.72 14.86 19.09
N LYS A 136 8.47 14.32 20.05
CA LYS A 136 9.86 13.93 19.83
C LYS A 136 10.01 12.84 18.77
N SER A 137 9.11 11.84 18.74
CA SER A 137 9.15 10.77 17.74
C SER A 137 8.81 11.29 16.35
N HIS A 138 7.81 12.19 16.26
CA HIS A 138 7.41 12.78 14.99
C HIS A 138 8.46 13.73 14.40
N GLU A 139 9.17 14.49 15.27
CA GLU A 139 10.30 15.34 14.88
C GLU A 139 11.49 14.52 14.34
N ASN A 140 11.61 13.27 14.73
CA ASN A 140 12.65 12.34 14.25
C ASN A 140 12.14 11.41 13.14
N ALA A 141 10.90 11.59 12.65
CA ALA A 141 10.41 10.88 11.48
C ALA A 141 11.27 11.24 10.26
N TYR A 142 11.40 10.30 9.34
CA TYR A 142 12.17 10.52 8.11
C TYR A 142 11.62 11.74 7.34
N ASP A 143 12.48 12.61 6.81
CA ASP A 143 12.10 13.90 6.16
C ASP A 143 11.10 13.75 4.99
N GLY A 144 10.95 12.54 4.44
CA GLY A 144 9.96 12.21 3.41
C GLY A 144 8.52 12.02 3.92
N TYR A 145 8.30 12.03 5.25
CA TYR A 145 6.95 11.84 5.80
C TYR A 145 6.10 13.09 5.61
N ARG A 146 5.09 12.98 4.76
CA ARG A 146 4.05 14.00 4.53
C ARG A 146 2.67 13.52 5.01
N ILE A 147 2.67 12.62 5.99
CA ILE A 147 1.45 12.08 6.59
C ILE A 147 0.87 13.11 7.56
N SER A 148 -0.45 13.24 7.57
CA SER A 148 -1.14 14.12 8.51
C SER A 148 -0.85 13.75 9.96
N ASN A 149 -0.72 14.77 10.79
CA ASN A 149 -0.51 14.60 12.25
C ASN A 149 -1.64 13.78 12.90
N GLU A 150 -2.87 13.87 12.35
CA GLU A 150 -4.01 13.10 12.83
C GLU A 150 -3.81 11.60 12.61
N TRP A 151 -3.44 11.20 11.40
CA TRP A 151 -3.18 9.79 11.09
C TRP A 151 -2.07 9.23 11.98
N TYR A 152 -0.97 9.97 12.10
CA TYR A 152 0.19 9.55 12.87
C TYR A 152 -0.12 9.42 14.37
N ALA A 153 -0.81 10.40 14.95
CA ALA A 153 -1.26 10.34 16.34
C ALA A 153 -2.23 9.17 16.56
N ARG A 154 -3.10 8.90 15.58
CA ARG A 154 -4.00 7.75 15.64
C ARG A 154 -3.27 6.44 15.58
N ALA A 155 -2.24 6.32 14.73
CA ALA A 155 -1.38 5.15 14.67
C ALA A 155 -0.68 4.90 16.02
N TYR A 156 -0.14 5.94 16.64
CA TYR A 156 0.43 5.85 18.00
C TYR A 156 -0.57 5.36 19.05
N GLN A 157 -1.82 5.83 18.98
CA GLN A 157 -2.88 5.43 19.89
C GLN A 157 -3.26 3.95 19.73
N ILE A 158 -3.35 3.47 18.49
CA ILE A 158 -3.82 2.12 18.17
C ILE A 158 -2.70 1.10 18.33
N TYR A 159 -1.54 1.37 17.76
CA TYR A 159 -0.42 0.40 17.73
C TYR A 159 0.50 0.51 18.94
N GLY A 160 0.50 1.65 19.61
CA GLY A 160 1.34 1.90 20.77
C GLY A 160 2.79 2.29 20.43
N LYS A 161 3.47 2.85 21.44
CA LYS A 161 4.81 3.46 21.30
C LYS A 161 5.89 2.51 20.80
N GLN A 162 5.91 1.27 21.28
CA GLN A 162 6.97 0.32 20.90
C GLN A 162 6.84 -0.09 19.43
N PHE A 163 5.61 -0.35 18.98
CA PHE A 163 5.32 -0.66 17.58
C PHE A 163 5.71 0.52 16.67
N MET A 164 5.27 1.74 17.00
CA MET A 164 5.55 2.91 16.18
C MET A 164 7.05 3.24 16.11
N ARG A 165 7.82 3.00 17.16
CA ARG A 165 9.28 3.14 17.11
C ARG A 165 9.95 2.13 16.18
N LYS A 166 9.44 0.88 16.15
CA LYS A 166 9.93 -0.13 15.19
C LYS A 166 9.58 0.29 13.76
N PHE A 167 8.35 0.75 13.56
CA PHE A 167 7.88 1.27 12.28
C PHE A 167 8.75 2.44 11.78
N GLU A 168 8.99 3.46 12.61
CA GLU A 168 9.82 4.63 12.27
C GLU A 168 11.27 4.23 11.91
N ARG A 169 11.83 3.28 12.65
CA ARG A 169 13.16 2.75 12.33
C ARG A 169 13.14 2.01 11.00
N PHE A 170 12.17 1.11 10.83
CA PHE A 170 12.02 0.31 9.63
C PHE A 170 11.89 1.18 8.37
N THR A 171 11.01 2.18 8.39
CA THR A 171 10.79 3.05 7.22
C THR A 171 12.02 3.90 6.90
N ARG A 172 12.78 4.32 7.89
CA ARG A 172 14.07 5.01 7.71
C ARG A 172 15.13 4.08 7.12
N ASP A 173 15.30 2.89 7.70
CA ASP A 173 16.31 1.92 7.27
C ASP A 173 16.04 1.42 5.85
N LYS A 174 14.78 1.34 5.45
CA LYS A 174 14.32 0.97 4.11
C LYS A 174 14.10 2.16 3.17
N ARG A 175 14.38 3.39 3.62
CA ARG A 175 14.18 4.62 2.85
C ARG A 175 12.77 4.76 2.28
N ILE A 176 11.75 4.30 3.00
CA ILE A 176 10.35 4.43 2.60
C ILE A 176 9.93 5.88 2.87
N GLY A 177 10.24 6.77 1.94
CA GLY A 177 10.02 8.21 2.07
C GLY A 177 8.72 8.71 1.44
N ASP A 178 8.08 7.91 0.57
CA ASP A 178 6.85 8.32 -0.13
C ASP A 178 5.59 8.09 0.72
N LEU A 179 5.68 8.39 2.00
CA LEU A 179 4.58 8.28 2.95
C LEU A 179 3.86 9.63 3.06
N HIS A 180 2.86 9.83 2.21
CA HIS A 180 2.00 11.01 2.20
C HIS A 180 0.52 10.62 2.34
N ASP A 181 -0.37 11.60 2.49
CA ASP A 181 -1.78 11.37 2.79
C ASP A 181 -2.51 10.50 1.75
N SER A 182 -2.05 10.47 0.49
CA SER A 182 -2.63 9.59 -0.55
C SER A 182 -2.17 8.12 -0.43
N ASN A 183 -1.05 7.86 0.27
CA ASN A 183 -0.49 6.53 0.48
C ASN A 183 -0.85 5.94 1.84
N VAL A 184 -1.72 6.61 2.59
CA VAL A 184 -2.20 6.14 3.89
C VAL A 184 -3.72 6.19 3.96
N GLY A 185 -4.31 5.38 4.86
CA GLY A 185 -5.75 5.34 5.03
C GLY A 185 -6.16 4.67 6.33
N TYR A 186 -7.40 4.20 6.37
CA TYR A 186 -7.96 3.49 7.53
C TYR A 186 -8.72 2.24 7.10
N LEU A 187 -8.34 1.09 7.59
CA LEU A 187 -9.15 -0.12 7.49
C LEU A 187 -10.05 -0.20 8.75
N GLY A 188 -11.30 0.21 8.61
CA GLY A 188 -12.16 0.48 9.76
C GLY A 188 -11.59 1.61 10.62
N LYS A 189 -11.05 1.28 11.80
CA LYS A 189 -10.41 2.26 12.70
C LYS A 189 -8.89 2.16 12.73
N MET A 190 -8.33 1.21 12.01
CA MET A 190 -6.90 0.92 12.00
C MET A 190 -6.21 1.80 10.96
N PRO A 191 -5.28 2.68 11.33
CA PRO A 191 -4.46 3.39 10.38
C PRO A 191 -3.61 2.40 9.59
N ILE A 192 -3.59 2.54 8.27
CA ILE A 192 -2.85 1.64 7.37
C ILE A 192 -2.08 2.42 6.32
N ILE A 193 -1.05 1.78 5.77
CA ILE A 193 -0.25 2.26 4.66
C ILE A 193 -0.62 1.44 3.43
N LEU A 194 -0.88 2.12 2.31
CA LEU A 194 -1.36 1.57 1.05
C LEU A 194 -0.22 1.29 0.08
N ASP A 195 0.78 2.19 0.04
CA ASP A 195 1.96 2.12 -0.81
C ASP A 195 3.22 2.38 0.00
N PHE A 196 4.18 1.47 -0.07
CA PHE A 196 5.38 1.48 0.78
C PHE A 196 6.63 0.92 0.06
N ALA A 197 6.68 1.01 -1.26
CA ALA A 197 7.88 0.69 -2.02
C ALA A 197 9.04 1.63 -1.67
N GLY A 198 8.73 2.90 -1.50
CA GLY A 198 9.71 3.97 -1.30
C GLY A 198 10.33 4.46 -2.61
N TYR A 199 10.90 5.65 -2.58
CA TYR A 199 11.75 6.15 -3.67
C TYR A 199 13.19 5.72 -3.42
N HIS A 200 13.73 4.93 -4.33
CA HIS A 200 15.15 4.66 -4.46
C HIS A 200 15.71 5.59 -5.55
N GLY A 201 15.84 6.88 -5.23
CA GLY A 201 16.54 7.83 -6.08
C GLY A 201 18.04 7.73 -5.87
#